data_6d96fa53c4db354041b8a6d5761dde09
#
_entry.id   6d96fa53c4db354041b8a6d5761dde09
#
_cell.length_a   1.000
_cell.length_b   1.000
_cell.length_c   1.000
_cell.angle_alpha   90.00
_cell.angle_beta   90.00
_cell.angle_gamma   90.00
#
_symmetry.space_group_name_H-M   'P 1'
#
loop_
_entity.id
_entity.type
_entity.pdbx_description
1 polymer ?
#
loop_
_entity_poly.entity_id
_entity_poly.type
_entity_poly.pdbx_seq_one_letter_code
_entity_poly.pdbx_strand_id
1 'polypeptide(L)'
;MAATRFLTIPDVYERFIKGKKVPEADWDYKIIPGNATALKEKYKIKIDKFIPEDKAAKDALFQAGLEMLVETGFYCQDLGRVIKVTEDEVWEGIKRAPKQLILGEGRDIARFYPRRGNSPKKPVIQGGPTGSPISEEYFIKIMQSYAQEGIVDDLVNGVMTTVEGKPAKSKTPWEVRATMQELRMTKEARIRAARPGLGV
;
A
#
# COMPACT_ATOMS: atom_id res chain seq x y z
N MET A 1 8.71 27.89 -17.28
CA MET A 1 8.04 27.16 -16.22
C MET A 1 9.09 26.47 -15.39
N ALA A 2 9.15 26.73 -14.09
CA ALA A 2 10.05 25.98 -13.21
C ALA A 2 9.60 24.51 -13.22
N ALA A 3 10.53 23.58 -13.41
CA ALA A 3 10.22 22.16 -13.35
C ALA A 3 9.63 21.84 -11.95
N THR A 4 8.43 21.24 -11.92
CA THR A 4 7.81 20.83 -10.66
C THR A 4 8.76 19.86 -9.96
N ARG A 5 9.27 20.26 -8.81
CA ARG A 5 10.21 19.44 -8.03
C ARG A 5 9.43 18.25 -7.45
N PHE A 6 9.94 17.04 -7.68
CA PHE A 6 9.41 15.85 -7.02
C PHE A 6 9.55 15.95 -5.51
N LEU A 7 8.46 15.64 -4.78
CA LEU A 7 8.49 15.59 -3.33
C LEU A 7 9.36 14.43 -2.84
N THR A 8 10.37 14.76 -2.03
CA THR A 8 11.20 13.78 -1.34
C THR A 8 10.58 13.42 0.02
N ILE A 9 11.03 12.32 0.63
CA ILE A 9 10.61 11.95 2.00
C ILE A 9 10.86 13.08 3.01
N PRO A 10 12.03 13.76 3.02
CA PRO A 10 12.23 14.94 3.86
C PRO A 10 11.25 16.07 3.59
N ASP A 11 10.92 16.38 2.33
CA ASP A 11 9.93 17.41 2.00
C ASP A 11 8.55 17.08 2.59
N VAL A 12 8.13 15.81 2.49
CA VAL A 12 6.85 15.33 3.05
C VAL A 12 6.86 15.44 4.58
N TYR A 13 7.95 15.02 5.23
CA TYR A 13 8.12 15.13 6.68
C TYR A 13 8.03 16.58 7.17
N GLU A 14 8.76 17.50 6.52
CA GLU A 14 8.70 18.93 6.84
C GLU A 14 7.30 19.51 6.67
N ARG A 15 6.57 19.11 5.64
CA ARG A 15 5.18 19.54 5.44
C ARG A 15 4.27 19.02 6.56
N PHE A 16 4.46 17.79 7.04
CA PHE A 16 3.69 17.27 8.15
C PHE A 16 3.98 18.03 9.45
N ILE A 17 5.25 18.30 9.76
CA ILE A 17 5.60 19.06 10.97
C ILE A 17 4.98 20.47 10.94
N LYS A 18 4.96 21.13 9.78
CA LYS A 18 4.43 22.49 9.59
C LYS A 18 2.94 22.52 9.25
N GLY A 19 2.34 21.37 8.94
CA GLY A 19 0.96 21.25 8.51
C GLY A 19 -0.05 21.75 9.55
N LYS A 20 -1.22 22.17 9.08
CA LYS A 20 -2.30 22.61 9.95
C LYS A 20 -2.74 21.48 10.88
N LYS A 21 -2.85 21.77 12.16
CA LYS A 21 -3.47 20.85 13.12
C LYS A 21 -4.98 20.76 12.86
N VAL A 22 -5.49 19.54 12.80
CA VAL A 22 -6.91 19.24 12.61
C VAL A 22 -7.26 18.10 13.54
N PRO A 23 -8.30 18.20 14.38
CA PRO A 23 -8.79 17.06 15.15
C PRO A 23 -9.25 15.94 14.21
N GLU A 24 -8.94 14.69 14.57
CA GLU A 24 -9.30 13.50 13.77
C GLU A 24 -10.81 13.44 13.50
N ALA A 25 -11.63 13.70 14.52
CA ALA A 25 -13.08 13.73 14.39
C ALA A 25 -13.57 14.81 13.39
N ASP A 26 -12.91 15.97 13.30
CA ASP A 26 -13.26 16.99 12.30
C ASP A 26 -12.84 16.55 10.89
N TRP A 27 -11.70 15.85 10.78
CA TRP A 27 -11.26 15.28 9.52
C TRP A 27 -12.25 14.23 9.01
N ASP A 28 -12.58 13.21 9.82
CA ASP A 28 -13.39 12.07 9.43
C ASP A 28 -14.87 12.39 9.24
N TYR A 29 -15.44 13.26 10.10
CA TYR A 29 -16.88 13.49 10.12
C TYR A 29 -17.34 14.81 9.51
N LYS A 30 -16.42 15.75 9.22
CA LYS A 30 -16.78 17.05 8.64
C LYS A 30 -16.06 17.30 7.31
N ILE A 31 -14.71 17.24 7.30
CA ILE A 31 -13.91 17.64 6.14
C ILE A 31 -14.10 16.65 4.99
N ILE A 32 -13.87 15.37 5.23
CA ILE A 32 -13.99 14.33 4.19
C ILE A 32 -15.43 14.21 3.68
N PRO A 33 -16.46 14.02 4.51
CA PRO A 33 -17.83 13.89 4.02
C PRO A 33 -18.34 15.18 3.35
N GLY A 34 -17.97 16.35 3.87
CA GLY A 34 -18.38 17.64 3.29
C GLY A 34 -17.81 17.83 1.89
N ASN A 35 -16.52 17.59 1.68
CA ASN A 35 -15.90 17.65 0.36
C ASN A 35 -16.48 16.59 -0.58
N ALA A 36 -16.66 15.35 -0.12
CA ALA A 36 -17.24 14.27 -0.94
C ALA A 36 -18.65 14.63 -1.44
N THR A 37 -19.48 15.22 -0.58
CA THR A 37 -20.83 15.66 -0.94
C THR A 37 -20.79 16.79 -1.98
N ALA A 38 -19.98 17.81 -1.74
CA ALA A 38 -19.85 18.94 -2.65
C ALA A 38 -19.35 18.52 -4.04
N LEU A 39 -18.34 17.64 -4.08
CA LEU A 39 -17.78 17.14 -5.34
C LEU A 39 -18.74 16.18 -6.06
N LYS A 40 -19.51 15.37 -5.34
CA LYS A 40 -20.57 14.55 -5.91
C LYS A 40 -21.60 15.41 -6.64
N GLU A 41 -22.01 16.53 -6.06
CA GLU A 41 -22.94 17.47 -6.68
C GLU A 41 -22.29 18.20 -7.88
N LYS A 42 -21.08 18.75 -7.69
CA LYS A 42 -20.34 19.47 -8.73
C LYS A 42 -20.16 18.63 -10.00
N TYR A 43 -19.72 17.39 -9.86
CA TYR A 43 -19.46 16.47 -10.97
C TYR A 43 -20.68 15.64 -11.37
N LYS A 44 -21.85 15.86 -10.72
CA LYS A 44 -23.10 15.13 -10.98
C LYS A 44 -22.91 13.60 -10.93
N ILE A 45 -22.10 13.13 -9.97
CA ILE A 45 -21.73 11.71 -9.87
C ILE A 45 -22.96 10.90 -9.43
N LYS A 46 -23.33 9.94 -10.29
CA LYS A 46 -24.34 8.92 -10.00
C LYS A 46 -23.68 7.55 -10.15
N ILE A 47 -23.81 6.71 -9.15
CA ILE A 47 -23.25 5.35 -9.14
C ILE A 47 -24.43 4.39 -9.11
N ASP A 48 -24.83 3.92 -10.28
CA ASP A 48 -25.95 2.99 -10.43
C ASP A 48 -25.48 1.52 -10.40
N LYS A 49 -24.19 1.29 -10.63
CA LYS A 49 -23.55 -0.02 -10.61
C LYS A 49 -22.32 0.00 -9.70
N PHE A 50 -22.04 -1.12 -9.06
CA PHE A 50 -20.86 -1.28 -8.20
C PHE A 50 -19.53 -0.95 -8.94
N ILE A 51 -19.44 -1.32 -10.21
CA ILE A 51 -18.32 -0.93 -11.10
C ILE A 51 -18.93 -0.14 -12.26
N PRO A 52 -18.71 1.19 -12.34
CA PRO A 52 -19.18 1.99 -13.47
C PRO A 52 -18.51 1.53 -14.77
N GLU A 53 -19.30 1.32 -15.81
CA GLU A 53 -18.80 0.96 -17.15
C GLU A 53 -18.66 2.19 -18.04
N ASP A 54 -19.49 3.20 -17.84
CA ASP A 54 -19.50 4.43 -18.60
C ASP A 54 -18.20 5.23 -18.42
N LYS A 55 -17.62 5.66 -19.55
CA LYS A 55 -16.36 6.41 -19.55
C LYS A 55 -16.52 7.79 -18.91
N ALA A 56 -17.63 8.48 -19.16
CA ALA A 56 -17.86 9.81 -18.60
C ALA A 56 -18.00 9.77 -17.08
N ALA A 57 -18.68 8.74 -16.55
CA ALA A 57 -18.77 8.53 -15.11
C ALA A 57 -17.39 8.24 -14.46
N LYS A 58 -16.54 7.45 -15.12
CA LYS A 58 -15.16 7.19 -14.64
C LYS A 58 -14.29 8.43 -14.67
N ASP A 59 -14.38 9.22 -15.74
CA ASP A 59 -13.64 10.47 -15.89
C ASP A 59 -14.09 11.50 -14.82
N ALA A 60 -15.40 11.60 -14.56
CA ALA A 60 -15.96 12.46 -13.50
C ALA A 60 -15.50 12.03 -12.10
N LEU A 61 -15.51 10.74 -11.81
CA LEU A 61 -15.00 10.19 -10.55
C LEU A 61 -13.51 10.47 -10.37
N PHE A 62 -12.72 10.31 -11.43
CA PHE A 62 -11.28 10.60 -11.38
C PHE A 62 -11.01 12.09 -11.10
N GLN A 63 -11.71 12.99 -11.80
CA GLN A 63 -11.55 14.43 -11.60
C GLN A 63 -11.99 14.85 -10.19
N ALA A 64 -13.11 14.33 -9.72
CA ALA A 64 -13.56 14.58 -8.34
C ALA A 64 -12.56 14.06 -7.30
N GLY A 65 -11.98 12.88 -7.50
CA GLY A 65 -10.95 12.32 -6.63
C GLY A 65 -9.67 13.15 -6.61
N LEU A 66 -9.23 13.64 -7.76
CA LEU A 66 -8.07 14.52 -7.89
C LEU A 66 -8.29 15.84 -7.14
N GLU A 67 -9.42 16.50 -7.40
CA GLU A 67 -9.79 17.74 -6.72
C GLU A 67 -9.93 17.54 -5.21
N MET A 68 -10.58 16.45 -4.80
CA MET A 68 -10.70 16.11 -3.38
C MET A 68 -9.32 15.98 -2.71
N LEU A 69 -8.38 15.28 -3.34
CA LEU A 69 -7.03 15.11 -2.81
C LEU A 69 -6.30 16.45 -2.66
N VAL A 70 -6.41 17.34 -3.65
CA VAL A 70 -5.80 18.68 -3.61
C VAL A 70 -6.44 19.54 -2.52
N GLU A 71 -7.77 19.51 -2.41
CA GLU A 71 -8.52 20.31 -1.43
C GLU A 71 -8.35 19.80 0.00
N THR A 72 -8.43 18.49 0.23
CA THR A 72 -8.29 17.92 1.57
C THR A 72 -6.82 17.74 1.97
N GLY A 73 -5.98 17.20 1.08
CA GLY A 73 -4.61 16.82 1.37
C GLY A 73 -4.51 15.45 2.03
N PHE A 74 -3.42 15.20 2.75
CA PHE A 74 -3.17 13.98 3.52
C PHE A 74 -3.20 14.25 5.01
N TYR A 75 -3.87 13.41 5.76
CA TYR A 75 -3.91 13.47 7.22
C TYR A 75 -2.87 12.55 7.83
N CYS A 76 -2.06 13.09 8.72
CA CYS A 76 -1.14 12.31 9.55
C CYS A 76 -1.77 12.12 10.93
N GLN A 77 -2.25 10.92 11.21
CA GLN A 77 -2.93 10.58 12.45
C GLN A 77 -2.03 10.77 13.67
N ASP A 78 -0.77 10.34 13.61
CA ASP A 78 0.19 10.47 14.72
C ASP A 78 0.44 11.93 15.15
N LEU A 79 0.40 12.85 14.20
CA LEU A 79 0.66 14.27 14.45
C LEU A 79 -0.62 15.12 14.57
N GLY A 80 -1.77 14.58 14.18
CA GLY A 80 -3.02 15.33 14.05
C GLY A 80 -2.91 16.49 13.06
N ARG A 81 -2.18 16.32 11.95
CA ARG A 81 -1.87 17.37 11.00
C ARG A 81 -2.17 16.98 9.56
N VAL A 82 -2.44 18.00 8.76
CA VAL A 82 -2.72 17.83 7.32
C VAL A 82 -1.62 18.49 6.51
N ILE A 83 -1.12 17.78 5.49
CA ILE A 83 -0.31 18.37 4.42
C ILE A 83 -1.16 18.56 3.17
N LYS A 84 -0.88 19.64 2.47
CA LYS A 84 -1.45 19.92 1.16
C LYS A 84 -0.49 19.50 0.07
N VAL A 85 -1.05 19.04 -1.03
CA VAL A 85 -0.34 18.77 -2.28
C VAL A 85 -0.97 19.56 -3.39
N THR A 86 -0.19 19.90 -4.40
CA THR A 86 -0.69 20.56 -5.61
C THR A 86 -1.12 19.52 -6.64
N GLU A 87 -1.95 19.93 -7.58
CA GLU A 87 -2.34 19.06 -8.69
C GLU A 87 -1.13 18.60 -9.51
N ASP A 88 -0.17 19.47 -9.78
CA ASP A 88 1.07 19.14 -10.50
C ASP A 88 1.89 18.06 -9.75
N GLU A 89 1.95 18.13 -8.42
CA GLU A 89 2.64 17.13 -7.61
C GLU A 89 1.94 15.77 -7.69
N VAL A 90 0.62 15.74 -7.72
CA VAL A 90 -0.15 14.50 -7.90
C VAL A 90 0.11 13.91 -9.29
N TRP A 91 0.05 14.71 -10.34
CA TRP A 91 0.34 14.26 -11.71
C TRP A 91 1.76 13.76 -11.87
N GLU A 92 2.74 14.43 -11.27
CA GLU A 92 4.12 13.98 -11.30
C GLU A 92 4.29 12.65 -10.54
N GLY A 93 3.59 12.47 -9.42
CA GLY A 93 3.54 11.21 -8.69
C GLY A 93 2.96 10.06 -9.54
N ILE A 94 1.83 10.29 -10.20
CA ILE A 94 1.20 9.31 -11.10
C ILE A 94 2.12 8.96 -12.27
N LYS A 95 2.77 9.96 -12.88
CA LYS A 95 3.70 9.76 -14.00
C LYS A 95 4.90 8.91 -13.60
N ARG A 96 5.43 9.09 -12.39
CA ARG A 96 6.57 8.35 -11.85
C ARG A 96 6.20 7.01 -11.23
N ALA A 97 4.92 6.76 -10.97
CA ALA A 97 4.49 5.48 -10.42
C ALA A 97 4.98 4.32 -11.30
N PRO A 98 5.57 3.27 -10.71
CA PRO A 98 6.09 2.15 -11.49
C PRO A 98 4.94 1.46 -12.23
N LYS A 99 5.15 1.25 -13.54
CA LYS A 99 4.19 0.53 -14.39
C LYS A 99 4.36 -0.98 -14.31
N GLN A 100 5.45 -1.41 -13.73
CA GLN A 100 5.78 -2.82 -13.55
C GLN A 100 6.67 -2.96 -12.32
N LEU A 101 6.42 -3.98 -11.53
CA LEU A 101 7.28 -4.43 -10.45
C LEU A 101 7.76 -5.84 -10.76
N ILE A 102 9.05 -6.11 -10.57
CA ILE A 102 9.64 -7.43 -10.73
C ILE A 102 10.11 -7.88 -9.35
N LEU A 103 9.59 -9.00 -8.88
CA LEU A 103 9.98 -9.64 -7.64
C LEU A 103 10.55 -11.02 -7.90
N GLY A 104 11.39 -11.47 -6.98
CA GLY A 104 12.05 -12.78 -7.11
C GLY A 104 13.21 -12.79 -8.08
N GLU A 105 13.81 -13.97 -8.24
CA GLU A 105 14.98 -14.21 -9.10
C GLU A 105 14.94 -15.59 -9.75
N GLY A 106 15.72 -15.77 -10.82
CA GLY A 106 15.82 -17.02 -11.55
C GLY A 106 14.48 -17.51 -12.06
N ARG A 107 14.13 -18.75 -11.75
CA ARG A 107 12.87 -19.39 -12.17
C ARG A 107 11.64 -18.88 -11.45
N ASP A 108 11.83 -18.21 -10.31
CA ASP A 108 10.75 -17.70 -9.45
C ASP A 108 10.45 -16.22 -9.70
N ILE A 109 10.90 -15.63 -10.82
CA ILE A 109 10.62 -14.25 -11.17
C ILE A 109 9.12 -14.07 -11.43
N ALA A 110 8.49 -13.17 -10.66
CA ALA A 110 7.13 -12.70 -10.89
C ALA A 110 7.13 -11.26 -11.38
N ARG A 111 6.27 -10.97 -12.37
CA ARG A 111 6.12 -9.63 -12.95
C ARG A 111 4.73 -9.08 -12.65
N PHE A 112 4.67 -8.09 -11.78
CA PHE A 112 3.44 -7.36 -11.47
C PHE A 112 3.23 -6.25 -12.50
N TYR A 113 2.06 -6.19 -13.08
CA TYR A 113 1.66 -5.14 -14.02
C TYR A 113 0.16 -4.86 -13.88
N PRO A 114 -0.27 -3.63 -14.18
CA PRO A 114 -1.70 -3.31 -14.16
C PRO A 114 -2.47 -4.21 -15.13
N ARG A 115 -3.56 -4.80 -14.65
CA ARG A 115 -4.48 -5.61 -15.45
C ARG A 115 -5.78 -4.83 -15.69
N ARG A 116 -6.27 -4.90 -16.92
CA ARG A 116 -7.63 -4.46 -17.24
C ARG A 116 -8.59 -5.64 -17.05
N GLY A 117 -9.89 -5.36 -16.85
CA GLY A 117 -10.88 -6.38 -16.50
C GLY A 117 -10.85 -7.65 -17.35
N ASN A 118 -10.64 -7.52 -18.67
CA ASN A 118 -10.61 -8.64 -19.61
C ASN A 118 -9.17 -9.04 -20.01
N SER A 119 -8.19 -8.82 -19.15
CA SER A 119 -6.81 -9.20 -19.46
C SER A 119 -6.69 -10.71 -19.58
N PRO A 120 -6.13 -11.24 -20.69
CA PRO A 120 -5.84 -12.68 -20.84
C PRO A 120 -4.67 -13.15 -19.97
N LYS A 121 -3.92 -12.22 -19.39
CA LYS A 121 -2.76 -12.55 -18.56
C LYS A 121 -3.19 -13.08 -17.20
N LYS A 122 -2.52 -14.15 -16.74
CA LYS A 122 -2.69 -14.71 -15.40
C LYS A 122 -2.50 -13.60 -14.35
N PRO A 123 -3.33 -13.52 -13.31
CA PRO A 123 -3.02 -12.69 -12.15
C PRO A 123 -1.76 -13.19 -11.45
N VAL A 124 -1.03 -12.31 -10.81
CA VAL A 124 0.01 -12.68 -9.85
C VAL A 124 -0.67 -13.14 -8.58
N ILE A 125 -0.30 -14.28 -8.08
CA ILE A 125 -0.83 -14.88 -6.86
C ILE A 125 0.15 -14.67 -5.74
N GLN A 126 -0.24 -13.85 -4.80
CA GLN A 126 0.54 -13.60 -3.59
C GLN A 126 0.08 -14.58 -2.50
N GLY A 127 1.00 -15.40 -2.03
CA GLY A 127 0.78 -16.32 -0.91
C GLY A 127 1.27 -15.74 0.40
N GLY A 128 0.79 -16.27 1.51
CA GLY A 128 1.25 -15.90 2.83
C GLY A 128 0.12 -15.50 3.77
N PRO A 129 0.43 -15.38 5.05
CA PRO A 129 -0.57 -15.14 6.10
C PRO A 129 -1.04 -13.68 6.18
N THR A 130 -0.54 -12.78 5.35
CA THR A 130 -1.00 -11.39 5.19
C THR A 130 -1.15 -10.65 6.53
N GLY A 131 -0.06 -10.58 7.30
CA GLY A 131 -0.04 -9.87 8.58
C GLY A 131 -0.73 -10.60 9.74
N SER A 132 -1.20 -11.85 9.55
CA SER A 132 -1.74 -12.63 10.66
C SER A 132 -0.65 -12.96 11.67
N PRO A 133 -0.96 -12.89 12.97
CA PRO A 133 0.00 -13.22 14.02
C PRO A 133 0.41 -14.69 13.97
N ILE A 134 1.71 -14.94 14.03
CA ILE A 134 2.29 -16.29 14.02
C ILE A 134 3.28 -16.39 15.17
N SER A 135 3.28 -17.54 15.88
CA SER A 135 4.32 -17.82 16.88
C SER A 135 5.66 -18.17 16.23
N GLU A 136 6.75 -17.88 16.91
CA GLU A 136 8.10 -18.21 16.43
C GLU A 136 8.24 -19.68 16.01
N GLU A 137 7.65 -20.60 16.77
CA GLU A 137 7.73 -22.05 16.53
C GLU A 137 7.15 -22.46 15.18
N TYR A 138 6.05 -21.84 14.76
CA TYR A 138 5.34 -22.24 13.53
C TYR A 138 5.68 -21.39 12.32
N PHE A 139 6.41 -20.29 12.50
CA PHE A 139 6.63 -19.30 11.44
C PHE A 139 7.22 -19.90 10.17
N ILE A 140 8.33 -20.68 10.29
CA ILE A 140 8.96 -21.31 9.14
C ILE A 140 8.01 -22.30 8.46
N LYS A 141 7.30 -23.13 9.23
CA LYS A 141 6.39 -24.16 8.69
C LYS A 141 5.23 -23.52 7.91
N ILE A 142 4.65 -22.44 8.44
CA ILE A 142 3.56 -21.71 7.79
C ILE A 142 4.07 -21.03 6.53
N MET A 143 5.17 -20.30 6.58
CA MET A 143 5.75 -19.68 5.38
C MET A 143 6.15 -20.70 4.33
N GLN A 144 6.68 -21.85 4.74
CA GLN A 144 7.02 -22.95 3.83
C GLN A 144 5.78 -23.53 3.16
N SER A 145 4.66 -23.70 3.87
CA SER A 145 3.42 -24.24 3.29
C SER A 145 2.90 -23.38 2.13
N TYR A 146 3.04 -22.07 2.21
CA TYR A 146 2.72 -21.19 1.09
C TYR A 146 3.78 -21.23 -0.01
N ALA A 147 5.07 -21.21 0.36
CA ALA A 147 6.16 -21.18 -0.61
C ALA A 147 6.22 -22.42 -1.51
N GLN A 148 5.82 -23.59 -1.02
CA GLN A 148 5.81 -24.83 -1.79
C GLN A 148 4.67 -24.94 -2.81
N GLU A 149 3.63 -24.09 -2.68
CA GLU A 149 2.52 -24.08 -3.63
C GLU A 149 2.94 -23.51 -4.98
N GLY A 150 2.87 -24.32 -6.03
CA GLY A 150 3.31 -23.94 -7.37
C GLY A 150 2.55 -22.78 -8.00
N ILE A 151 1.35 -22.49 -7.51
CA ILE A 151 0.54 -21.35 -7.99
C ILE A 151 0.99 -20.02 -7.39
N VAL A 152 1.70 -20.03 -6.27
CA VAL A 152 2.16 -18.80 -5.58
C VAL A 152 3.34 -18.21 -6.35
N ASP A 153 3.21 -16.95 -6.71
CA ASP A 153 4.19 -16.20 -7.49
C ASP A 153 5.12 -15.35 -6.60
N ASP A 154 4.66 -14.93 -5.41
CA ASP A 154 5.46 -14.26 -4.37
C ASP A 154 4.82 -14.43 -2.99
N LEU A 155 5.53 -14.01 -1.94
CA LEU A 155 5.06 -14.14 -0.56
C LEU A 155 4.80 -12.79 0.09
N VAL A 156 3.73 -12.74 0.88
CA VAL A 156 3.53 -11.71 1.91
C VAL A 156 3.98 -12.27 3.25
N ASN A 157 4.80 -11.52 3.95
CA ASN A 157 5.33 -11.94 5.24
C ASN A 157 4.22 -12.04 6.31
N GLY A 158 4.42 -12.94 7.28
CA GLY A 158 3.64 -12.97 8.50
C GLY A 158 4.15 -11.95 9.52
N VAL A 159 3.48 -11.86 10.66
CA VAL A 159 3.88 -11.01 11.78
C VAL A 159 4.13 -11.90 12.99
N MET A 160 5.34 -11.85 13.55
CA MET A 160 5.64 -12.53 14.81
C MET A 160 5.13 -11.72 16.00
N THR A 161 4.44 -12.39 16.91
CA THR A 161 3.97 -11.77 18.16
C THR A 161 5.09 -11.62 19.19
N THR A 162 6.09 -12.49 19.10
CA THR A 162 7.26 -12.49 19.98
C THR A 162 8.53 -12.72 19.18
N VAL A 163 9.65 -12.29 19.69
CA VAL A 163 10.99 -12.59 19.22
C VAL A 163 11.90 -12.84 20.40
N GLU A 164 12.59 -14.00 20.43
CA GLU A 164 13.43 -14.42 21.55
C GLU A 164 12.64 -14.39 22.89
N GLY A 165 11.36 -14.78 22.85
CA GLY A 165 10.46 -14.76 23.98
C GLY A 165 10.02 -13.35 24.46
N LYS A 166 10.39 -12.29 23.74
CA LYS A 166 9.97 -10.90 24.04
C LYS A 166 8.87 -10.45 23.10
N PRO A 167 7.85 -9.71 23.58
CA PRO A 167 6.81 -9.17 22.70
C PRO A 167 7.38 -8.25 21.63
N ALA A 168 6.97 -8.47 20.36
CA ALA A 168 7.30 -7.61 19.23
C ALA A 168 6.42 -6.35 19.25
N LYS A 169 6.64 -5.49 20.24
CA LYS A 169 5.82 -4.29 20.45
C LYS A 169 6.22 -3.18 19.48
N SER A 170 5.23 -2.63 18.75
CA SER A 170 5.41 -1.49 17.85
C SER A 170 6.02 -0.27 18.51
N LYS A 171 6.83 0.46 17.75
CA LYS A 171 7.59 1.65 18.18
C LYS A 171 8.68 1.31 19.23
N THR A 172 9.13 0.07 19.27
CA THR A 172 10.25 -0.36 20.12
C THR A 172 11.33 -1.07 19.30
N PRO A 173 12.57 -1.21 19.79
CA PRO A 173 13.63 -1.98 19.13
C PRO A 173 13.24 -3.44 18.87
N TRP A 174 12.30 -4.00 19.63
CA TRP A 174 11.81 -5.37 19.45
C TRP A 174 11.02 -5.56 18.17
N GLU A 175 10.33 -4.53 17.68
CA GLU A 175 9.67 -4.54 16.37
C GLU A 175 10.70 -4.73 15.24
N VAL A 176 11.80 -3.98 15.28
CA VAL A 176 12.89 -4.11 14.30
C VAL A 176 13.53 -5.50 14.40
N ARG A 177 13.78 -5.99 15.61
CA ARG A 177 14.34 -7.32 15.83
C ARG A 177 13.45 -8.42 15.28
N ALA A 178 12.14 -8.33 15.53
CA ALA A 178 11.14 -9.25 15.00
C ALA A 178 11.15 -9.26 13.46
N THR A 179 11.07 -8.10 12.83
CA THR A 179 11.10 -7.99 11.36
C THR A 179 12.36 -8.62 10.75
N MET A 180 13.53 -8.39 11.35
CA MET A 180 14.75 -9.03 10.88
C MET A 180 14.72 -10.56 11.03
N GLN A 181 14.12 -11.07 12.10
CA GLN A 181 13.97 -12.49 12.32
C GLN A 181 12.95 -13.10 11.34
N GLU A 182 11.83 -12.44 11.11
CA GLU A 182 10.83 -12.82 10.11
C GLU A 182 11.45 -12.98 8.72
N LEU A 183 12.25 -12.02 8.28
CA LEU A 183 12.93 -12.09 6.99
C LEU A 183 13.91 -13.28 6.91
N ARG A 184 14.64 -13.56 7.98
CA ARG A 184 15.54 -14.73 8.06
C ARG A 184 14.76 -16.04 7.96
N MET A 185 13.67 -16.15 8.73
CA MET A 185 12.83 -17.34 8.76
C MET A 185 12.08 -17.53 7.43
N THR A 186 11.64 -16.46 6.78
CA THR A 186 11.04 -16.51 5.45
C THR A 186 12.06 -16.98 4.40
N LYS A 187 13.31 -16.52 4.49
CA LYS A 187 14.39 -17.02 3.62
C LYS A 187 14.60 -18.53 3.82
N GLU A 188 14.67 -18.97 5.05
CA GLU A 188 14.78 -20.40 5.38
C GLU A 188 13.60 -21.22 4.82
N ALA A 189 12.38 -20.71 4.99
CA ALA A 189 11.16 -21.34 4.48
C ALA A 189 11.20 -21.52 2.95
N ARG A 190 11.65 -20.49 2.22
CA ARG A 190 11.82 -20.57 0.75
C ARG A 190 12.86 -21.60 0.34
N ILE A 191 13.98 -21.71 1.06
CA ILE A 191 15.00 -22.71 0.82
C ILE A 191 14.42 -24.13 1.02
N ARG A 192 13.70 -24.34 2.14
CA ARG A 192 13.04 -25.65 2.42
C ARG A 192 11.96 -26.01 1.40
N ALA A 193 11.29 -25.02 0.85
CA ALA A 193 10.32 -25.19 -0.23
C ALA A 193 10.98 -25.44 -1.61
N ALA A 194 12.31 -25.51 -1.70
CA ALA A 194 13.09 -25.56 -2.94
C ALA A 194 12.80 -24.40 -3.92
N ARG A 195 12.41 -23.24 -3.36
CA ARG A 195 12.11 -21.98 -4.10
C ARG A 195 12.86 -20.78 -3.50
N PRO A 196 14.21 -20.82 -3.44
CA PRO A 196 14.99 -19.76 -2.81
C PRO A 196 14.83 -18.40 -3.49
N GLY A 197 14.52 -18.41 -4.79
CA GLY A 197 14.31 -17.19 -5.60
C GLY A 197 12.92 -16.58 -5.51
N LEU A 198 11.97 -17.18 -4.77
CA LEU A 198 10.62 -16.64 -4.65
C LEU A 198 10.64 -15.23 -4.04
N GLY A 199 9.88 -14.29 -4.64
CA GLY A 199 9.76 -12.92 -4.15
C GLY A 199 9.11 -12.82 -2.75
N VAL A 200 9.40 -11.74 -2.03
CA VAL A 200 8.79 -11.40 -0.72
C VAL A 200 8.53 -9.90 -0.67
#